data_fde1c76fa6562f306cb23f96a6cf8891
#
_entry.id   fde1c76fa6562f306cb23f96a6cf8891
#
_cell.length_a   1.000
_cell.length_b   1.000
_cell.length_c   1.000
_cell.angle_alpha   90.00
_cell.angle_beta   90.00
_cell.angle_gamma   90.00
#
_symmetry.space_group_name_H-M   'P 1'
#
loop_
_entity.id
_entity.type
_entity.pdbx_description
1 polymer ?
#
loop_
_entity_poly.entity_id
_entity_poly.type
_entity_poly.pdbx_seq_one_letter_code
_entity_poly.pdbx_strand_id
1 'polypeptide(L)'
;MLAEISASGNILSECSVDPTDPLFASLDEARLVIRGQTPDNLLPLLNRALAKRFANTPSDQLIRDLIYPLKKGLGNAYKWGNRKDPARQITVEVVATNTGTVVAISDEGDGFDVQGILHRFNGNKHYFTHGGSGFVYFNRTKSIISYAHGGRTLLIRFLCSQASGTALMAREDSALGLAGDEEFMKSFLAAELAWFQENKATLASCRIDVPEQQFEDRPEIKYVLGYRKAESEEVGQFILAGRLLPEHAAAGEFSVAGQLHMQLLEGKTGIHIPPPVAVFKHPSLVLFNFNPAMGLQEYLQNQFDFQEVAKVIQMVANGLRAWHQCMIVMKDDDGLEDVLAEHRSEGEMVLAKLAQASPRLAARAQQLYDHLSARLATLRSYERVPIHGALEWRSILYDDGRFYFYRFDKCRYSHPGFDLGGFLADLLRFYVLRKKADPDFYFAGRKIFLETYFANAPAAWQEDLPFFMIEALLRRLPQVLELAGKKWEAGVDALLRQCEQAL
;
A
#
# COMPACT_ATOMS: atom_id res chain seq x y z
N MET A 1 27.13 -33.55 -9.14
CA MET A 1 25.86 -34.19 -9.50
C MET A 1 24.76 -33.40 -8.83
N LEU A 2 23.95 -32.67 -9.59
CA LEU A 2 22.83 -31.94 -9.05
C LEU A 2 21.83 -32.95 -8.49
N ALA A 3 21.60 -32.92 -7.18
CA ALA A 3 20.57 -33.71 -6.55
C ALA A 3 19.20 -33.38 -7.17
N GLU A 4 18.37 -34.38 -7.32
CA GLU A 4 17.05 -34.27 -7.94
C GLU A 4 16.23 -33.12 -7.38
N ILE A 5 15.62 -32.36 -8.27
CA ILE A 5 14.66 -31.34 -7.93
C ILE A 5 13.49 -32.02 -7.22
N SER A 6 13.18 -31.56 -5.99
CA SER A 6 12.05 -32.11 -5.24
C SER A 6 10.72 -31.84 -5.97
N ALA A 7 9.65 -32.51 -5.58
CA ALA A 7 8.31 -32.29 -6.13
C ALA A 7 7.80 -30.84 -6.03
N SER A 8 8.41 -30.02 -5.17
CA SER A 8 8.19 -28.57 -5.05
C SER A 8 8.94 -27.75 -6.12
N GLY A 9 9.69 -28.38 -7.01
CA GLY A 9 10.24 -27.80 -8.23
C GLY A 9 11.50 -26.93 -8.08
N ASN A 10 11.69 -26.22 -7.00
CA ASN A 10 12.79 -25.26 -6.82
C ASN A 10 13.59 -25.44 -5.52
N ILE A 11 13.24 -26.42 -4.68
CA ILE A 11 13.96 -26.73 -3.44
C ILE A 11 14.69 -28.06 -3.60
N LEU A 12 16.00 -28.03 -3.45
CA LEU A 12 16.88 -29.21 -3.51
C LEU A 12 17.14 -29.76 -2.12
N SER A 13 17.21 -31.10 -2.04
CA SER A 13 17.31 -31.80 -0.74
C SER A 13 18.59 -31.55 0.02
N GLU A 14 19.72 -31.50 -0.60
CA GLU A 14 21.03 -31.09 -0.04
C GLU A 14 22.04 -31.06 -1.17
N CYS A 15 22.89 -30.04 -1.25
CA CYS A 15 24.07 -30.13 -2.08
C CYS A 15 25.31 -29.77 -1.25
N SER A 16 26.39 -30.48 -1.45
CA SER A 16 27.66 -30.07 -0.91
C SER A 16 28.10 -28.79 -1.59
N VAL A 17 28.45 -27.78 -0.81
CA VAL A 17 29.15 -26.60 -1.33
C VAL A 17 30.61 -27.01 -1.42
N ASP A 18 30.96 -27.67 -2.52
CA ASP A 18 32.37 -27.90 -2.84
C ASP A 18 32.91 -26.61 -3.46
N PRO A 19 33.96 -25.99 -2.88
CA PRO A 19 34.61 -24.83 -3.50
C PRO A 19 35.15 -25.12 -4.91
N THR A 20 35.28 -26.39 -5.28
CA THR A 20 35.68 -26.85 -6.61
C THR A 20 34.50 -27.12 -7.54
N ASP A 21 33.25 -26.94 -7.08
CA ASP A 21 32.07 -27.06 -7.94
C ASP A 21 32.21 -26.09 -9.12
N PRO A 22 32.05 -26.55 -10.38
CA PRO A 22 32.17 -25.72 -11.56
C PRO A 22 31.28 -24.46 -11.54
N LEU A 23 30.18 -24.48 -10.77
CA LEU A 23 29.36 -23.30 -10.49
C LEU A 23 30.11 -22.25 -9.66
N PHE A 24 31.06 -22.64 -8.82
CA PHE A 24 31.92 -21.74 -8.05
C PHE A 24 33.26 -21.48 -8.72
N ALA A 25 33.78 -22.40 -9.52
CA ALA A 25 35.08 -22.30 -10.20
C ALA A 25 35.11 -21.23 -11.32
N SER A 26 33.97 -20.86 -11.87
CA SER A 26 33.85 -19.79 -12.89
C SER A 26 33.74 -18.39 -12.29
N LEU A 27 34.02 -18.19 -11.01
CA LEU A 27 33.57 -17.07 -10.18
C LEU A 27 34.69 -16.14 -9.74
N ASP A 28 35.82 -16.14 -10.37
CA ASP A 28 37.02 -15.42 -9.93
C ASP A 28 36.89 -13.88 -9.95
N GLU A 29 35.80 -13.29 -10.43
CA GLU A 29 35.76 -11.83 -10.60
C GLU A 29 34.82 -11.06 -9.66
N ALA A 30 33.94 -11.71 -8.90
CA ALA A 30 33.02 -10.95 -8.06
C ALA A 30 32.47 -11.70 -6.84
N ARG A 31 33.38 -12.18 -5.99
CA ARG A 31 32.99 -12.75 -4.68
C ARG A 31 32.92 -11.65 -3.63
N LEU A 32 31.78 -11.50 -3.01
CA LEU A 32 31.55 -10.59 -1.88
C LEU A 32 31.26 -11.43 -0.61
N VAL A 33 31.99 -11.20 0.46
CA VAL A 33 31.74 -11.83 1.77
C VAL A 33 31.36 -10.74 2.76
N ILE A 34 30.20 -10.85 3.36
CA ILE A 34 29.69 -9.93 4.40
C ILE A 34 29.43 -10.74 5.67
N ARG A 35 29.86 -10.20 6.81
CA ARG A 35 29.61 -10.80 8.12
C ARG A 35 28.90 -9.82 9.04
N GLY A 36 27.99 -10.32 9.86
CA GLY A 36 27.27 -9.54 10.83
C GLY A 36 26.42 -10.42 11.75
N GLN A 37 25.91 -9.84 12.84
CA GLN A 37 25.17 -10.59 13.85
C GLN A 37 23.66 -10.57 13.60
N THR A 38 23.15 -9.56 12.90
CA THR A 38 21.70 -9.37 12.71
C THR A 38 21.35 -9.13 11.25
N PRO A 39 20.12 -9.46 10.81
CA PRO A 39 19.63 -9.11 9.48
C PRO A 39 19.70 -7.62 9.20
N ASP A 40 19.44 -6.75 10.19
CA ASP A 40 19.41 -5.30 10.03
C ASP A 40 20.79 -4.74 9.70
N ASN A 41 21.87 -5.38 10.17
CA ASN A 41 23.24 -5.02 9.83
C ASN A 41 23.66 -5.47 8.43
N LEU A 42 23.09 -6.60 7.96
CA LEU A 42 23.49 -7.25 6.72
C LEU A 42 22.68 -6.77 5.50
N LEU A 43 21.37 -6.59 5.66
CA LEU A 43 20.46 -6.23 4.56
C LEU A 43 20.84 -4.93 3.82
N PRO A 44 21.20 -3.82 4.49
CA PRO A 44 21.57 -2.59 3.77
C PRO A 44 22.82 -2.76 2.91
N LEU A 45 23.79 -3.52 3.40
CA LEU A 45 25.05 -3.80 2.68
C LEU A 45 24.80 -4.69 1.45
N LEU A 46 23.99 -5.73 1.63
CA LEU A 46 23.60 -6.65 0.57
C LEU A 46 22.76 -5.95 -0.49
N ASN A 47 21.76 -5.16 -0.09
CA ASN A 47 20.93 -4.41 -1.03
C ASN A 47 21.75 -3.45 -1.88
N ARG A 48 22.72 -2.75 -1.29
CA ARG A 48 23.64 -1.86 -2.03
C ARG A 48 24.50 -2.62 -3.03
N ALA A 49 25.05 -3.77 -2.62
CA ALA A 49 25.88 -4.60 -3.47
C ALA A 49 25.08 -5.20 -4.65
N LEU A 50 23.89 -5.70 -4.37
CA LEU A 50 23.01 -6.30 -5.37
C LEU A 50 22.39 -5.27 -6.32
N ALA A 51 21.96 -4.11 -5.82
CA ALA A 51 21.41 -3.05 -6.66
C ALA A 51 22.39 -2.59 -7.75
N LYS A 52 23.66 -2.46 -7.40
CA LYS A 52 24.72 -2.11 -8.37
C LYS A 52 24.90 -3.20 -9.44
N ARG A 53 24.78 -4.47 -9.05
CA ARG A 53 24.98 -5.61 -9.96
C ARG A 53 23.79 -5.83 -10.90
N PHE A 54 22.59 -5.61 -10.39
CA PHE A 54 21.34 -5.93 -11.08
C PHE A 54 20.60 -4.69 -11.59
N ALA A 55 21.32 -3.60 -11.88
CA ALA A 55 20.73 -2.34 -12.34
C ALA A 55 19.83 -2.50 -13.59
N ASN A 56 20.06 -3.53 -14.41
CA ASN A 56 19.31 -3.82 -15.63
C ASN A 56 18.32 -5.00 -15.47
N THR A 57 18.18 -5.55 -14.27
CA THR A 57 17.22 -6.64 -14.02
C THR A 57 15.89 -6.01 -13.58
N PRO A 58 14.74 -6.47 -14.08
CA PRO A 58 13.45 -6.00 -13.62
C PRO A 58 13.37 -6.05 -12.09
N SER A 59 13.01 -4.95 -11.45
CA SER A 59 13.01 -4.80 -9.99
C SER A 59 12.15 -5.87 -9.32
N ASP A 60 11.02 -6.20 -9.89
CA ASP A 60 10.08 -7.18 -9.36
C ASP A 60 10.64 -8.60 -9.35
N GLN A 61 11.33 -8.98 -10.43
CA GLN A 61 12.01 -10.28 -10.52
C GLN A 61 13.12 -10.38 -9.48
N LEU A 62 13.94 -9.34 -9.36
CA LEU A 62 15.02 -9.28 -8.39
C LEU A 62 14.49 -9.38 -6.97
N ILE A 63 13.44 -8.62 -6.65
CA ILE A 63 12.83 -8.61 -5.33
C ILE A 63 12.24 -9.98 -4.99
N ARG A 64 11.41 -10.53 -5.85
CA ARG A 64 10.74 -11.81 -5.63
C ARG A 64 11.72 -12.98 -5.54
N ASP A 65 12.65 -13.06 -6.48
CA ASP A 65 13.43 -14.27 -6.68
C ASP A 65 14.79 -14.23 -5.95
N LEU A 66 15.27 -13.08 -5.52
CA LEU A 66 16.53 -12.96 -4.80
C LEU A 66 16.40 -12.24 -3.45
N ILE A 67 15.91 -11.00 -3.43
CA ILE A 67 15.90 -10.18 -2.21
C ILE A 67 15.00 -10.79 -1.12
N TYR A 68 13.86 -11.31 -1.52
CA TYR A 68 12.89 -11.89 -0.59
C TYR A 68 13.38 -13.20 0.04
N PRO A 69 13.86 -14.20 -0.74
CA PRO A 69 14.51 -15.38 -0.17
C PRO A 69 15.72 -15.03 0.71
N LEU A 70 16.51 -14.04 0.30
CA LEU A 70 17.65 -13.53 1.08
C LEU A 70 17.21 -13.04 2.47
N LYS A 71 16.22 -12.12 2.50
CA LYS A 71 15.67 -11.58 3.76
C LYS A 71 15.11 -12.67 4.66
N LYS A 72 14.43 -13.66 4.09
CA LYS A 72 13.90 -14.80 4.83
C LYS A 72 15.00 -15.71 5.35
N GLY A 73 16.01 -15.98 4.52
CA GLY A 73 17.19 -16.75 4.89
C GLY A 73 17.97 -16.13 6.06
N LEU A 74 18.23 -14.82 5.99
CA LEU A 74 18.86 -14.07 7.09
C LEU A 74 18.05 -14.14 8.39
N GLY A 75 16.72 -13.97 8.28
CA GLY A 75 15.82 -14.10 9.42
C GLY A 75 15.86 -15.51 10.05
N ASN A 76 15.96 -16.55 9.24
CA ASN A 76 16.09 -17.93 9.71
C ASN A 76 17.45 -18.17 10.38
N ALA A 77 18.54 -17.77 9.75
CA ALA A 77 19.89 -17.86 10.30
C ALA A 77 20.00 -17.18 11.67
N TYR A 78 19.42 -15.98 11.80
CA TYR A 78 19.41 -15.25 13.07
C TYR A 78 18.56 -15.92 14.15
N LYS A 79 17.30 -16.24 13.81
CA LYS A 79 16.31 -16.71 14.81
C LYS A 79 16.51 -18.17 15.21
N TRP A 80 16.75 -19.01 14.23
CA TRP A 80 16.76 -20.47 14.41
C TRP A 80 18.16 -21.04 14.41
N GLY A 81 19.04 -20.59 13.50
CA GLY A 81 20.43 -20.98 13.46
C GLY A 81 21.17 -20.46 14.69
N ASN A 82 21.41 -19.19 14.75
CA ASN A 82 22.15 -18.55 15.85
C ASN A 82 21.34 -18.35 17.13
N ARG A 83 20.04 -18.66 17.16
CA ARG A 83 19.16 -18.53 18.34
C ARG A 83 19.15 -17.13 18.95
N LYS A 84 19.34 -16.10 18.10
CA LYS A 84 19.48 -14.68 18.48
C LYS A 84 20.68 -14.39 19.41
N ASP A 85 21.67 -15.27 19.45
CA ASP A 85 22.90 -15.09 20.22
C ASP A 85 23.75 -13.97 19.60
N PRO A 86 24.01 -12.85 20.29
CA PRO A 86 24.79 -11.73 19.76
C PRO A 86 26.27 -12.06 19.57
N ALA A 87 26.76 -13.14 20.15
CA ALA A 87 28.15 -13.60 19.96
C ALA A 87 28.35 -14.35 18.65
N ARG A 88 27.25 -14.87 18.05
CA ARG A 88 27.30 -15.65 16.82
C ARG A 88 27.14 -14.78 15.58
N GLN A 89 27.87 -15.11 14.54
CA GLN A 89 27.86 -14.39 13.28
C GLN A 89 27.02 -15.12 12.21
N ILE A 90 26.50 -14.34 11.30
CA ILE A 90 25.93 -14.80 10.04
C ILE A 90 26.93 -14.37 8.96
N THR A 91 27.39 -15.33 8.17
CA THR A 91 28.22 -15.06 7.00
C THR A 91 27.38 -15.14 5.75
N VAL A 92 27.41 -14.11 4.91
CA VAL A 92 26.77 -14.10 3.61
C VAL A 92 27.83 -14.00 2.54
N GLU A 93 27.86 -14.98 1.66
CA GLU A 93 28.70 -14.96 0.47
C GLU A 93 27.83 -14.75 -0.76
N VAL A 94 28.16 -13.76 -1.54
CA VAL A 94 27.50 -13.45 -2.83
C VAL A 94 28.49 -13.66 -3.92
N VAL A 95 28.11 -14.49 -4.87
CA VAL A 95 28.92 -14.74 -6.04
C VAL A 95 28.07 -14.47 -7.27
N ALA A 96 28.52 -13.56 -8.11
CA ALA A 96 27.81 -13.12 -9.29
C ALA A 96 28.52 -13.54 -10.57
N THR A 97 27.77 -14.07 -11.53
CA THR A 97 28.24 -14.48 -12.87
C THR A 97 27.45 -13.77 -13.93
N ASN A 98 27.82 -13.98 -15.18
CA ASN A 98 27.06 -13.47 -16.34
C ASN A 98 25.68 -14.12 -16.47
N THR A 99 25.48 -15.32 -15.88
CA THR A 99 24.26 -16.12 -15.99
C THR A 99 23.39 -16.08 -14.74
N GLY A 100 23.88 -15.48 -13.64
CA GLY A 100 23.13 -15.42 -12.40
C GLY A 100 23.97 -15.08 -11.19
N THR A 101 23.38 -15.31 -10.02
CA THR A 101 24.00 -15.06 -8.73
C THR A 101 23.72 -16.22 -7.78
N VAL A 102 24.72 -16.60 -7.03
CA VAL A 102 24.56 -17.52 -5.89
C VAL A 102 24.79 -16.74 -4.62
N VAL A 103 23.85 -16.87 -3.68
CA VAL A 103 23.98 -16.32 -2.32
C VAL A 103 23.99 -17.47 -1.35
N ALA A 104 25.05 -17.57 -0.56
CA ALA A 104 25.14 -18.52 0.55
C ALA A 104 24.98 -17.75 1.88
N ILE A 105 24.05 -18.17 2.72
CA ILE A 105 23.81 -17.63 4.05
C ILE A 105 24.13 -18.72 5.06
N SER A 106 25.21 -18.54 5.81
CA SER A 106 25.69 -19.51 6.81
C SER A 106 25.52 -18.96 8.20
N ASP A 107 25.01 -19.78 9.10
CA ASP A 107 24.96 -19.50 10.54
C ASP A 107 25.92 -20.41 11.34
N GLU A 108 26.15 -20.07 12.60
CA GLU A 108 27.00 -20.81 13.55
C GLU A 108 26.18 -21.73 14.49
N GLY A 109 24.96 -22.09 14.05
CA GLY A 109 24.08 -22.98 14.79
C GLY A 109 24.39 -24.47 14.60
N ASP A 110 23.50 -25.28 15.12
CA ASP A 110 23.63 -26.74 15.04
C ASP A 110 23.15 -27.33 13.73
N GLY A 111 22.47 -26.49 12.87
CA GLY A 111 21.80 -26.93 11.66
C GLY A 111 20.47 -27.63 11.94
N PHE A 112 19.95 -28.35 10.94
CA PHE A 112 18.70 -29.11 11.04
C PHE A 112 18.61 -30.24 10.01
N ASP A 113 17.73 -31.20 10.26
CA ASP A 113 17.46 -32.30 9.35
C ASP A 113 16.66 -31.80 8.13
N VAL A 114 17.37 -31.41 7.08
CA VAL A 114 16.80 -30.89 5.82
C VAL A 114 15.92 -31.94 5.15
N GLN A 115 16.35 -33.20 5.13
CA GLN A 115 15.63 -34.31 4.49
C GLN A 115 14.30 -34.59 5.19
N GLY A 116 14.32 -34.69 6.50
CA GLY A 116 13.10 -34.91 7.29
C GLY A 116 12.10 -33.77 7.18
N ILE A 117 12.60 -32.53 7.07
CA ILE A 117 11.73 -31.35 6.87
C ILE A 117 11.12 -31.35 5.48
N LEU A 118 11.90 -31.59 4.42
CA LEU A 118 11.41 -31.67 3.06
C LEU A 118 10.40 -32.82 2.87
N HIS A 119 10.64 -33.97 3.47
CA HIS A 119 9.71 -35.08 3.45
C HIS A 119 8.36 -34.71 4.09
N ARG A 120 8.37 -34.00 5.22
CA ARG A 120 7.14 -33.51 5.88
C ARG A 120 6.44 -32.43 5.07
N PHE A 121 7.18 -31.52 4.48
CA PHE A 121 6.65 -30.46 3.61
C PHE A 121 5.96 -31.04 2.37
N ASN A 122 6.61 -31.97 1.68
CA ASN A 122 6.04 -32.64 0.49
C ASN A 122 4.86 -33.56 0.83
N GLY A 123 4.78 -34.05 2.07
CA GLY A 123 3.68 -34.89 2.54
C GLY A 123 2.44 -34.15 3.01
N ASN A 124 2.33 -32.85 2.81
CA ASN A 124 1.21 -31.98 3.26
C ASN A 124 0.82 -32.15 4.75
N LYS A 125 1.73 -32.63 5.60
CA LYS A 125 1.45 -32.78 7.03
C LYS A 125 1.60 -31.41 7.69
N HIS A 126 0.59 -30.99 8.44
CA HIS A 126 0.52 -29.76 9.22
C HIS A 126 1.77 -29.52 10.06
N TYR A 127 2.78 -28.92 9.47
CA TYR A 127 4.11 -28.72 10.05
C TYR A 127 4.30 -27.33 10.68
N PHE A 128 3.31 -26.44 10.51
CA PHE A 128 3.50 -25.01 10.67
C PHE A 128 3.18 -24.45 12.06
N THR A 129 2.81 -25.25 13.03
CA THR A 129 2.47 -24.75 14.36
C THR A 129 3.64 -24.11 15.10
N HIS A 130 4.91 -24.50 14.79
CA HIS A 130 6.07 -24.02 15.52
C HIS A 130 7.33 -23.71 14.69
N GLY A 131 7.29 -23.84 13.37
CA GLY A 131 8.44 -23.59 12.47
C GLY A 131 8.21 -24.20 11.10
N GLY A 132 8.83 -23.69 10.05
CA GLY A 132 8.75 -24.25 8.70
C GLY A 132 8.09 -23.35 7.65
N SER A 133 7.55 -22.21 8.04
CA SER A 133 7.02 -21.22 7.08
C SER A 133 8.06 -20.78 6.03
N GLY A 134 9.36 -20.98 6.30
CA GLY A 134 10.45 -20.71 5.36
C GLY A 134 10.32 -21.48 4.06
N PHE A 135 9.97 -22.76 4.12
CA PHE A 135 9.86 -23.62 2.94
C PHE A 135 8.70 -23.20 2.02
N VAL A 136 7.58 -22.74 2.57
CA VAL A 136 6.48 -22.18 1.78
C VAL A 136 6.94 -20.96 0.99
N TYR A 137 7.73 -20.08 1.60
CA TYR A 137 8.27 -18.92 0.91
C TYR A 137 9.28 -19.30 -0.16
N PHE A 138 10.18 -20.24 0.13
CA PHE A 138 11.18 -20.67 -0.83
C PHE A 138 10.57 -21.42 -2.01
N ASN A 139 9.45 -22.10 -1.81
CA ASN A 139 8.73 -22.77 -2.88
C ASN A 139 8.07 -21.81 -3.89
N ARG A 140 7.91 -20.52 -3.52
CA ARG A 140 7.28 -19.49 -4.35
C ARG A 140 8.26 -18.68 -5.21
N THR A 141 9.55 -18.79 -4.96
CA THR A 141 10.58 -18.12 -5.77
C THR A 141 10.95 -18.98 -6.98
N LYS A 142 11.38 -18.33 -8.08
CA LYS A 142 11.98 -19.02 -9.24
C LYS A 142 13.46 -19.34 -9.03
N SER A 143 14.05 -18.85 -7.94
CA SER A 143 15.42 -19.24 -7.58
C SER A 143 15.48 -20.67 -7.09
N ILE A 144 16.58 -21.34 -7.39
CA ILE A 144 16.85 -22.68 -6.87
C ILE A 144 17.35 -22.55 -5.43
N ILE A 145 16.65 -23.17 -4.50
CA ILE A 145 16.98 -23.16 -3.08
C ILE A 145 17.57 -24.52 -2.70
N SER A 146 18.67 -24.49 -2.00
CA SER A 146 19.28 -25.70 -1.45
C SER A 146 19.91 -25.42 -0.09
N TYR A 147 20.26 -26.48 0.63
CA TYR A 147 20.94 -26.40 1.91
C TYR A 147 22.24 -27.18 1.90
N ALA A 148 23.19 -26.77 2.71
CA ALA A 148 24.47 -27.42 2.87
C ALA A 148 24.90 -27.43 4.33
N HIS A 149 25.98 -28.16 4.66
CA HIS A 149 26.57 -28.28 5.99
C HIS A 149 25.56 -28.68 7.07
N GLY A 150 24.72 -29.68 6.78
CA GLY A 150 23.68 -30.14 7.72
C GLY A 150 22.64 -29.07 8.04
N GLY A 151 22.24 -28.29 7.06
CA GLY A 151 21.20 -27.25 7.19
C GLY A 151 21.68 -25.91 7.74
N ARG A 152 22.99 -25.75 8.02
CA ARG A 152 23.57 -24.48 8.51
C ARG A 152 23.80 -23.44 7.42
N THR A 153 23.82 -23.87 6.15
CA THR A 153 24.00 -22.97 5.02
C THR A 153 22.81 -23.08 4.07
N LEU A 154 22.17 -21.94 3.84
CA LEU A 154 21.13 -21.78 2.81
C LEU A 154 21.78 -21.26 1.53
N LEU A 155 21.53 -21.91 0.42
CA LEU A 155 21.97 -21.49 -0.92
C LEU A 155 20.78 -21.01 -1.74
N ILE A 156 20.89 -19.81 -2.30
CA ILE A 156 19.91 -19.21 -3.20
C ILE A 156 20.61 -19.00 -4.55
N ARG A 157 20.15 -19.70 -5.58
CA ARG A 157 20.67 -19.58 -6.95
C ARG A 157 19.65 -18.81 -7.79
N PHE A 158 19.97 -17.57 -8.05
CA PHE A 158 19.18 -16.69 -8.91
C PHE A 158 19.78 -16.68 -10.32
N LEU A 159 19.00 -17.15 -11.29
CA LEU A 159 19.41 -17.19 -12.70
C LEU A 159 18.89 -15.91 -13.38
N CYS A 160 19.81 -15.07 -13.86
CA CYS A 160 19.46 -14.01 -14.81
C CYS A 160 19.20 -14.68 -16.16
N SER A 161 17.98 -14.70 -16.62
CA SER A 161 17.73 -14.96 -18.02
C SER A 161 18.32 -13.80 -18.82
N GLN A 162 19.48 -13.98 -19.42
CA GLN A 162 19.80 -13.20 -20.60
C GLN A 162 18.71 -13.57 -21.60
N ALA A 163 17.84 -12.62 -21.88
CA ALA A 163 16.84 -12.75 -22.91
C ALA A 163 17.54 -13.22 -24.18
N SER A 164 17.34 -14.47 -24.56
CA SER A 164 17.41 -14.87 -25.96
C SER A 164 16.44 -13.92 -26.66
N GLY A 165 16.99 -12.92 -27.35
CA GLY A 165 16.17 -12.05 -28.18
C GLY A 165 15.49 -12.93 -29.21
N THR A 166 14.22 -13.10 -29.04
CA THR A 166 13.16 -13.18 -30.05
C THR A 166 11.89 -13.73 -29.38
N ALA A 167 10.85 -12.94 -29.40
CA ALA A 167 9.45 -13.36 -29.35
C ALA A 167 8.95 -13.99 -28.02
N LEU A 168 9.13 -13.32 -26.89
CA LEU A 168 8.02 -13.11 -25.96
C LEU A 168 7.90 -11.59 -25.77
N MET A 169 7.42 -10.96 -26.84
CA MET A 169 6.96 -9.58 -26.79
C MET A 169 5.92 -9.48 -25.70
N ALA A 170 6.32 -8.79 -24.63
CA ALA A 170 5.51 -7.80 -23.97
C ALA A 170 4.00 -8.10 -23.89
N ARG A 171 3.55 -9.05 -23.10
CA ARG A 171 2.59 -8.68 -22.08
C ARG A 171 3.43 -8.07 -20.97
N GLU A 172 3.39 -6.74 -20.87
CA GLU A 172 3.68 -6.05 -19.63
C GLU A 172 2.79 -6.70 -18.58
N ASP A 173 3.34 -7.61 -17.79
CA ASP A 173 2.72 -8.08 -16.56
C ASP A 173 2.88 -6.96 -15.55
N SER A 174 2.25 -5.81 -15.87
CA SER A 174 2.06 -4.74 -14.93
C SER A 174 1.29 -5.32 -13.75
N ALA A 175 1.52 -4.81 -12.55
CA ALA A 175 0.75 -5.24 -11.37
C ALA A 175 -0.76 -5.18 -11.63
N LEU A 176 -1.21 -4.20 -12.41
CA LEU A 176 -2.58 -4.06 -12.87
C LEU A 176 -2.98 -5.19 -13.85
N GLY A 177 -2.11 -5.58 -14.76
CA GLY A 177 -2.37 -6.69 -15.68
C GLY A 177 -2.58 -8.01 -14.95
N LEU A 178 -1.73 -8.33 -13.97
CA LEU A 178 -1.87 -9.53 -13.13
C LEU A 178 -3.13 -9.47 -12.25
N ALA A 179 -3.36 -8.33 -11.60
CA ALA A 179 -4.50 -8.14 -10.72
C ALA A 179 -5.84 -8.06 -11.49
N GLY A 180 -5.80 -7.76 -12.79
CA GLY A 180 -6.95 -7.76 -13.69
C GLY A 180 -7.16 -9.07 -14.45
N ASP A 181 -6.30 -10.07 -14.31
CA ASP A 181 -6.44 -11.37 -14.95
C ASP A 181 -7.27 -12.32 -14.09
N GLU A 182 -8.46 -12.69 -14.56
CA GLU A 182 -9.40 -13.52 -13.79
C GLU A 182 -8.87 -14.92 -13.49
N GLU A 183 -8.21 -15.57 -14.42
CA GLU A 183 -7.68 -16.93 -14.24
C GLU A 183 -6.48 -16.92 -13.28
N PHE A 184 -5.59 -15.94 -13.44
CA PHE A 184 -4.48 -15.74 -12.51
C PHE A 184 -5.01 -15.46 -11.10
N MET A 185 -5.90 -14.47 -10.96
CA MET A 185 -6.42 -14.07 -9.64
C MET A 185 -7.27 -15.15 -9.01
N LYS A 186 -8.03 -15.92 -9.77
CA LYS A 186 -8.76 -17.07 -9.26
C LYS A 186 -7.83 -18.11 -8.62
N SER A 187 -6.79 -18.50 -9.33
CA SER A 187 -5.79 -19.45 -8.83
C SER A 187 -5.00 -18.88 -7.64
N PHE A 188 -4.64 -17.61 -7.73
CA PHE A 188 -3.89 -16.88 -6.71
C PHE A 188 -4.70 -16.72 -5.42
N LEU A 189 -5.92 -16.22 -5.49
CA LEU A 189 -6.77 -16.00 -4.32
C LEU A 189 -7.21 -17.32 -3.67
N ALA A 190 -7.45 -18.36 -4.45
CA ALA A 190 -7.75 -19.68 -3.92
C ALA A 190 -6.60 -20.25 -3.08
N ALA A 191 -5.34 -19.96 -3.46
CA ALA A 191 -4.16 -20.41 -2.74
C ALA A 191 -3.80 -19.54 -1.53
N GLU A 192 -4.00 -18.22 -1.65
CA GLU A 192 -3.44 -17.24 -0.72
C GLU A 192 -4.42 -16.73 0.33
N LEU A 193 -5.74 -16.74 0.07
CA LEU A 193 -6.72 -16.33 1.06
C LEU A 193 -6.97 -17.44 2.08
N ALA A 194 -6.55 -17.19 3.32
CA ALA A 194 -6.74 -18.12 4.45
C ALA A 194 -8.21 -18.49 4.64
N TRP A 195 -9.14 -17.58 4.30
CA TRP A 195 -10.58 -17.80 4.39
C TRP A 195 -11.07 -19.09 3.74
N PHE A 196 -10.51 -19.46 2.56
CA PHE A 196 -10.89 -20.69 1.86
C PHE A 196 -10.48 -21.95 2.63
N GLN A 197 -9.30 -21.92 3.26
CA GLN A 197 -8.81 -23.04 4.08
C GLN A 197 -9.59 -23.15 5.40
N GLU A 198 -9.80 -22.03 6.08
CA GLU A 198 -10.52 -21.96 7.35
C GLU A 198 -11.97 -22.40 7.23
N ASN A 199 -12.62 -22.08 6.11
CA ASN A 199 -14.02 -22.42 5.85
C ASN A 199 -14.21 -23.70 5.04
N LYS A 200 -13.13 -24.45 4.74
CA LYS A 200 -13.14 -25.64 3.88
C LYS A 200 -13.90 -25.41 2.57
N ALA A 201 -13.66 -24.26 1.96
CA ALA A 201 -14.34 -23.80 0.77
C ALA A 201 -13.41 -23.82 -0.44
N THR A 202 -13.96 -24.02 -1.62
CA THR A 202 -13.28 -23.91 -2.91
C THR A 202 -13.75 -22.69 -3.66
N LEU A 203 -12.83 -21.92 -4.23
CA LEU A 203 -13.14 -20.81 -5.11
C LEU A 203 -13.63 -21.34 -6.46
N ALA A 204 -14.91 -21.16 -6.75
CA ALA A 204 -15.55 -21.65 -7.96
C ALA A 204 -15.40 -20.66 -9.12
N SER A 205 -15.56 -19.35 -8.84
CA SER A 205 -15.44 -18.30 -9.84
C SER A 205 -14.79 -17.04 -9.26
N CYS A 206 -14.06 -16.31 -10.09
CA CYS A 206 -13.53 -14.99 -9.80
C CYS A 206 -13.89 -14.09 -10.97
N ARG A 207 -14.75 -13.10 -10.77
CA ARG A 207 -15.02 -12.04 -11.74
C ARG A 207 -14.38 -10.76 -11.26
N ILE A 208 -13.80 -10.04 -12.19
CA ILE A 208 -13.07 -8.81 -11.91
C ILE A 208 -13.78 -7.65 -12.60
N ASP A 209 -14.18 -6.68 -11.79
CA ASP A 209 -14.72 -5.41 -12.27
C ASP A 209 -13.64 -4.33 -12.04
N VAL A 210 -13.08 -3.82 -13.13
CA VAL A 210 -12.13 -2.70 -13.09
C VAL A 210 -12.90 -1.42 -13.39
N PRO A 211 -12.94 -0.43 -12.49
CA PRO A 211 -13.66 0.82 -12.73
C PRO A 211 -13.11 1.55 -13.97
N GLU A 212 -13.99 2.14 -14.77
CA GLU A 212 -13.61 2.90 -15.97
C GLU A 212 -12.71 4.11 -15.66
N GLN A 213 -12.92 4.74 -14.51
CA GLN A 213 -12.08 5.83 -14.02
C GLN A 213 -11.05 5.29 -13.04
N GLN A 214 -9.91 4.92 -13.56
CA GLN A 214 -8.74 4.58 -12.73
C GLN A 214 -7.97 5.85 -12.40
N PHE A 215 -7.49 5.93 -11.16
CA PHE A 215 -6.40 6.85 -10.83
C PHE A 215 -5.11 6.16 -11.27
N GLU A 216 -4.41 6.74 -12.23
CA GLU A 216 -3.27 6.12 -12.92
C GLU A 216 -2.20 5.57 -11.97
N ASP A 217 -2.01 6.21 -10.81
CA ASP A 217 -1.02 5.84 -9.80
C ASP A 217 -1.50 4.80 -8.77
N ARG A 218 -2.82 4.55 -8.65
CA ARG A 218 -3.43 3.72 -7.59
C ARG A 218 -4.70 3.01 -8.06
N PRO A 219 -4.57 2.04 -8.94
CA PRO A 219 -5.71 1.32 -9.48
C PRO A 219 -6.52 0.61 -8.39
N GLU A 220 -7.84 0.69 -8.53
CA GLU A 220 -8.80 -0.02 -7.69
C GLU A 220 -9.50 -1.10 -8.50
N ILE A 221 -9.71 -2.25 -7.88
CA ILE A 221 -10.24 -3.43 -8.54
C ILE A 221 -11.28 -4.06 -7.62
N LYS A 222 -12.41 -4.47 -8.19
CA LYS A 222 -13.44 -5.20 -7.46
C LYS A 222 -13.41 -6.66 -7.87
N TYR A 223 -13.23 -7.54 -6.89
CA TYR A 223 -13.27 -8.99 -7.07
C TYR A 223 -14.60 -9.53 -6.56
N VAL A 224 -15.31 -10.22 -7.43
CA VAL A 224 -16.56 -10.93 -7.09
C VAL A 224 -16.24 -12.43 -7.07
N LEU A 225 -16.18 -13.00 -5.88
CA LEU A 225 -15.69 -14.35 -5.63
C LEU A 225 -16.86 -15.28 -5.32
N GLY A 226 -17.10 -16.25 -6.21
CA GLY A 226 -18.07 -17.32 -5.97
C GLY A 226 -17.38 -18.54 -5.36
N TYR A 227 -17.94 -19.09 -4.28
CA TYR A 227 -17.36 -20.22 -3.57
C TYR A 227 -18.36 -21.35 -3.34
N ARG A 228 -17.83 -22.55 -3.06
CA ARG A 228 -18.58 -23.73 -2.61
C ARG A 228 -17.93 -24.31 -1.37
N LYS A 229 -18.71 -24.55 -0.31
CA LYS A 229 -18.26 -25.26 0.89
C LYS A 229 -18.31 -26.76 0.68
N ALA A 230 -17.25 -27.48 1.11
CA ALA A 230 -17.13 -28.91 0.90
C ALA A 230 -18.16 -29.74 1.66
N GLU A 231 -18.54 -29.30 2.87
CA GLU A 231 -19.38 -30.10 3.79
C GLU A 231 -20.88 -29.85 3.62
N SER A 232 -21.31 -28.72 3.07
CA SER A 232 -22.73 -28.32 3.01
C SER A 232 -23.26 -28.12 1.60
N GLU A 233 -22.45 -28.30 0.56
CA GLU A 233 -22.75 -27.90 -0.83
C GLU A 233 -23.21 -26.43 -0.97
N GLU A 234 -23.06 -25.66 0.09
CA GLU A 234 -23.43 -24.25 0.10
C GLU A 234 -22.63 -23.49 -0.95
N VAL A 235 -23.34 -22.81 -1.83
CA VAL A 235 -22.78 -21.91 -2.82
C VAL A 235 -23.03 -20.50 -2.35
N GLY A 236 -21.97 -19.71 -2.23
CA GLY A 236 -22.07 -18.32 -1.80
C GLY A 236 -21.17 -17.42 -2.66
N GLN A 237 -21.34 -16.14 -2.41
CA GLN A 237 -20.56 -15.10 -3.07
C GLN A 237 -20.16 -14.05 -2.06
N PHE A 238 -18.94 -13.50 -2.20
CA PHE A 238 -18.54 -12.31 -1.49
C PHE A 238 -17.70 -11.38 -2.39
N ILE A 239 -17.61 -10.13 -1.98
CA ILE A 239 -16.96 -9.09 -2.76
C ILE A 239 -15.75 -8.57 -1.98
N LEU A 240 -14.63 -8.41 -2.68
CA LEU A 240 -13.44 -7.77 -2.15
C LEU A 240 -13.11 -6.53 -2.97
N ALA A 241 -12.81 -5.44 -2.29
CA ALA A 241 -12.17 -4.29 -2.88
C ALA A 241 -10.66 -4.46 -2.83
N GLY A 242 -10.00 -4.38 -3.96
CA GLY A 242 -8.55 -4.45 -4.09
C GLY A 242 -7.95 -3.10 -4.46
N ARG A 243 -6.81 -2.76 -3.86
CA ARG A 243 -6.01 -1.58 -4.21
C ARG A 243 -4.59 -1.99 -4.54
N LEU A 244 -4.14 -1.58 -5.71
CA LEU A 244 -2.74 -1.70 -6.10
C LEU A 244 -1.96 -0.48 -5.62
N LEU A 245 -0.88 -0.73 -4.92
CA LEU A 245 -0.05 0.30 -4.30
C LEU A 245 1.43 -0.04 -4.46
N PRO A 246 2.35 0.93 -4.36
CA PRO A 246 3.76 0.62 -4.16
C PRO A 246 3.95 -0.33 -2.96
N GLU A 247 4.89 -1.28 -3.05
CA GLU A 247 5.04 -2.36 -2.05
C GLU A 247 5.13 -1.84 -0.61
N HIS A 248 5.89 -0.76 -0.41
CA HIS A 248 6.06 -0.16 0.92
C HIS A 248 4.76 0.46 1.46
N ALA A 249 3.87 0.96 0.60
CA ALA A 249 2.61 1.57 0.99
C ALA A 249 1.52 0.53 1.27
N ALA A 250 1.51 -0.60 0.55
CA ALA A 250 0.50 -1.65 0.72
C ALA A 250 0.49 -2.24 2.14
N ALA A 251 1.66 -2.57 2.69
CA ALA A 251 1.77 -3.08 4.05
C ALA A 251 1.38 -2.03 5.10
N GLY A 252 1.72 -0.76 4.86
CA GLY A 252 1.33 0.37 5.70
C GLY A 252 -0.19 0.56 5.72
N GLU A 253 -0.81 0.61 4.55
CA GLU A 253 -2.27 0.74 4.44
C GLU A 253 -3.02 -0.40 5.13
N PHE A 254 -2.58 -1.65 4.92
CA PHE A 254 -3.17 -2.81 5.59
C PHE A 254 -3.10 -2.71 7.11
N SER A 255 -1.93 -2.32 7.65
CA SER A 255 -1.71 -2.16 9.09
C SER A 255 -2.57 -1.05 9.67
N VAL A 256 -2.60 0.12 9.05
CA VAL A 256 -3.39 1.28 9.51
C VAL A 256 -4.87 0.96 9.47
N ALA A 257 -5.36 0.40 8.37
CA ALA A 257 -6.76 -0.01 8.23
C ALA A 257 -7.18 -1.01 9.32
N GLY A 258 -6.33 -2.00 9.62
CA GLY A 258 -6.59 -2.99 10.68
C GLY A 258 -6.71 -2.36 12.07
N GLN A 259 -5.79 -1.45 12.39
CA GLN A 259 -5.81 -0.75 13.67
C GLN A 259 -7.03 0.17 13.81
N LEU A 260 -7.35 0.93 12.76
CA LEU A 260 -8.54 1.79 12.72
C LEU A 260 -9.82 0.98 12.80
N HIS A 261 -9.91 -0.12 12.04
CA HIS A 261 -11.07 -1.01 12.08
C HIS A 261 -11.36 -1.48 13.50
N MET A 262 -10.33 -1.97 14.21
CA MET A 262 -10.49 -2.45 15.58
C MET A 262 -10.89 -1.33 16.57
N GLN A 263 -10.32 -0.13 16.44
CA GLN A 263 -10.60 0.97 17.38
C GLN A 263 -11.94 1.66 17.10
N LEU A 264 -12.39 1.71 15.84
CA LEU A 264 -13.63 2.36 15.45
C LEU A 264 -14.82 1.38 15.34
N LEU A 265 -14.57 0.07 15.43
CA LEU A 265 -15.62 -0.96 15.31
C LEU A 265 -16.74 -0.78 16.36
N GLU A 266 -16.38 -0.41 17.58
CA GLU A 266 -17.32 -0.20 18.70
C GLU A 266 -17.88 1.23 18.75
N GLY A 267 -17.35 2.12 17.91
CA GLY A 267 -17.69 3.55 17.90
C GLY A 267 -19.08 3.81 17.29
N LYS A 268 -19.88 4.61 17.98
CA LYS A 268 -21.21 5.07 17.50
C LYS A 268 -21.07 6.27 16.53
N THR A 269 -20.05 6.26 15.68
CA THR A 269 -19.76 7.41 14.79
C THR A 269 -20.61 7.42 13.53
N GLY A 270 -21.16 6.27 13.14
CA GLY A 270 -21.90 6.09 11.88
C GLY A 270 -21.00 5.94 10.65
N ILE A 271 -19.69 6.07 10.81
CA ILE A 271 -18.69 5.78 9.78
C ILE A 271 -17.87 4.56 10.18
N HIS A 272 -17.60 3.71 9.21
CA HIS A 272 -16.89 2.46 9.37
C HIS A 272 -15.53 2.46 8.65
N ILE A 273 -14.69 1.54 9.04
CA ILE A 273 -13.46 1.19 8.31
C ILE A 273 -13.68 -0.19 7.69
N PRO A 274 -13.48 -0.36 6.38
CA PRO A 274 -13.65 -1.68 5.78
C PRO A 274 -12.63 -2.66 6.37
N PRO A 275 -13.06 -3.88 6.73
CA PRO A 275 -12.15 -4.89 7.28
C PRO A 275 -11.05 -5.22 6.27
N PRO A 276 -9.77 -5.02 6.59
CA PRO A 276 -8.69 -5.50 5.73
C PRO A 276 -8.59 -7.02 5.82
N VAL A 277 -8.50 -7.69 4.67
CA VAL A 277 -8.53 -9.16 4.56
C VAL A 277 -7.15 -9.72 4.32
N ALA A 278 -6.41 -9.13 3.38
CA ALA A 278 -5.10 -9.60 3.00
C ALA A 278 -4.25 -8.49 2.39
N VAL A 279 -2.94 -8.65 2.48
CA VAL A 279 -1.97 -7.84 1.76
C VAL A 279 -0.99 -8.74 1.05
N PHE A 280 -0.83 -8.52 -0.25
CA PHE A 280 0.08 -9.27 -1.09
C PHE A 280 1.19 -8.35 -1.59
N LYS A 281 2.33 -8.93 -1.87
CA LYS A 281 3.48 -8.18 -2.41
C LYS A 281 3.53 -8.24 -3.93
N HIS A 282 3.05 -9.34 -4.50
CA HIS A 282 3.05 -9.57 -5.94
C HIS A 282 1.75 -10.26 -6.37
N PRO A 283 0.84 -9.53 -7.03
CA PRO A 283 0.85 -8.09 -7.21
C PRO A 283 0.84 -7.36 -5.86
N SER A 284 1.37 -6.14 -5.79
CA SER A 284 1.31 -5.34 -4.55
C SER A 284 -0.13 -4.86 -4.32
N LEU A 285 -0.90 -5.67 -3.63
CA LEU A 285 -2.36 -5.59 -3.54
C LEU A 285 -2.82 -5.69 -2.10
N VAL A 286 -3.65 -4.74 -1.69
CA VAL A 286 -4.39 -4.79 -0.42
C VAL A 286 -5.84 -5.13 -0.71
N LEU A 287 -6.39 -6.08 0.02
CA LEU A 287 -7.79 -6.49 -0.10
C LEU A 287 -8.59 -6.12 1.13
N PHE A 288 -9.79 -5.62 0.89
CA PHE A 288 -10.77 -5.25 1.90
C PHE A 288 -12.08 -5.99 1.66
N ASN A 289 -12.72 -6.44 2.73
CA ASN A 289 -14.03 -7.08 2.67
C ASN A 289 -15.14 -6.01 2.69
N PHE A 290 -15.42 -5.44 1.55
CA PHE A 290 -16.57 -4.57 1.34
C PHE A 290 -16.82 -4.36 -0.17
N ASN A 291 -18.00 -3.83 -0.50
CA ASN A 291 -18.34 -3.49 -1.88
C ASN A 291 -18.23 -1.96 -2.08
N PRO A 292 -17.22 -1.44 -2.78
CA PRO A 292 -17.10 -0.01 -3.04
C PRO A 292 -18.14 0.42 -4.10
N ALA A 293 -19.40 0.59 -3.68
CA ALA A 293 -20.50 0.79 -4.61
C ALA A 293 -20.65 2.25 -5.06
N MET A 294 -20.54 3.22 -4.14
CA MET A 294 -20.86 4.62 -4.43
C MET A 294 -19.98 5.57 -3.61
N GLY A 295 -19.44 6.60 -4.25
CA GLY A 295 -18.72 7.68 -3.55
C GLY A 295 -19.67 8.67 -2.88
N LEU A 296 -19.20 9.37 -1.83
CA LEU A 296 -20.00 10.37 -1.10
C LEU A 296 -20.54 11.45 -2.04
N GLN A 297 -19.77 11.90 -3.04
CA GLN A 297 -20.23 12.90 -3.99
C GLN A 297 -21.44 12.41 -4.77
N GLU A 298 -21.42 11.18 -5.27
CA GLU A 298 -22.52 10.58 -6.02
C GLU A 298 -23.74 10.36 -5.12
N TYR A 299 -23.53 9.90 -3.89
CA TYR A 299 -24.61 9.77 -2.92
C TYR A 299 -25.32 11.11 -2.69
N LEU A 300 -24.56 12.18 -2.38
CA LEU A 300 -25.14 13.51 -2.14
C LEU A 300 -25.76 14.16 -3.37
N GLN A 301 -25.34 13.77 -4.59
CA GLN A 301 -25.97 14.24 -5.81
C GLN A 301 -27.43 13.85 -5.93
N ASN A 302 -27.80 12.73 -5.33
CA ASN A 302 -29.13 12.16 -5.35
C ASN A 302 -29.97 12.53 -4.11
N GLN A 303 -29.38 13.28 -3.14
CA GLN A 303 -30.09 13.76 -1.96
C GLN A 303 -30.58 15.19 -2.14
N PHE A 304 -31.88 15.38 -2.02
CA PHE A 304 -32.54 16.69 -2.11
C PHE A 304 -33.01 17.22 -0.77
N ASP A 305 -33.07 16.35 0.26
CA ASP A 305 -33.42 16.72 1.61
C ASP A 305 -32.17 17.11 2.41
N PHE A 306 -32.12 18.36 2.88
CA PHE A 306 -31.02 18.85 3.69
C PHE A 306 -30.86 18.09 5.01
N GLN A 307 -31.94 17.57 5.56
CA GLN A 307 -31.84 16.78 6.81
C GLN A 307 -31.02 15.49 6.63
N GLU A 308 -31.16 14.83 5.49
CA GLU A 308 -30.34 13.65 5.15
C GLU A 308 -28.88 14.05 4.91
N VAL A 309 -28.66 15.15 4.19
CA VAL A 309 -27.31 15.72 3.98
C VAL A 309 -26.65 16.07 5.32
N ALA A 310 -27.40 16.72 6.23
CA ALA A 310 -26.92 17.12 7.55
C ALA A 310 -26.51 15.91 8.39
N LYS A 311 -27.28 14.82 8.38
CA LYS A 311 -26.93 13.57 9.06
C LYS A 311 -25.61 13.01 8.58
N VAL A 312 -25.39 12.97 7.25
CA VAL A 312 -24.14 12.48 6.67
C VAL A 312 -22.96 13.36 7.09
N ILE A 313 -23.13 14.69 7.03
CA ILE A 313 -22.10 15.64 7.48
C ILE A 313 -21.74 15.43 8.95
N GLN A 314 -22.74 15.25 9.81
CA GLN A 314 -22.52 14.95 11.24
C GLN A 314 -21.80 13.62 11.43
N MET A 315 -22.14 12.57 10.68
CA MET A 315 -21.46 11.28 10.74
C MET A 315 -19.99 11.42 10.34
N VAL A 316 -19.69 12.14 9.26
CA VAL A 316 -18.30 12.38 8.83
C VAL A 316 -17.52 13.15 9.88
N ALA A 317 -18.09 14.21 10.43
CA ALA A 317 -17.45 15.01 11.49
C ALA A 317 -17.14 14.18 12.75
N ASN A 318 -18.11 13.37 13.21
CA ASN A 318 -17.92 12.46 14.33
C ASN A 318 -16.88 11.37 14.04
N GLY A 319 -16.92 10.79 12.82
CA GLY A 319 -15.96 9.79 12.38
C GLY A 319 -14.54 10.32 12.35
N LEU A 320 -14.33 11.52 11.79
CA LEU A 320 -13.01 12.17 11.78
C LEU A 320 -12.51 12.50 13.18
N ARG A 321 -13.39 13.03 14.04
CA ARG A 321 -13.02 13.29 15.43
C ARG A 321 -12.58 12.02 16.14
N ALA A 322 -13.33 10.92 15.98
CA ALA A 322 -12.97 9.63 16.58
C ALA A 322 -11.66 9.08 16.01
N TRP A 323 -11.45 9.22 14.69
CA TRP A 323 -10.18 8.85 14.04
C TRP A 323 -9.00 9.61 14.62
N HIS A 324 -9.10 10.96 14.72
CA HIS A 324 -8.03 11.81 15.25
C HIS A 324 -7.71 11.53 16.74
N GLN A 325 -8.55 10.77 17.43
CA GLN A 325 -8.32 10.30 18.80
C GLN A 325 -7.78 8.87 18.89
N CYS A 326 -7.66 8.16 17.75
CA CYS A 326 -7.10 6.82 17.72
C CYS A 326 -5.59 6.82 18.01
N MET A 327 -5.11 5.76 18.65
CA MET A 327 -3.69 5.48 18.78
C MET A 327 -3.28 4.46 17.72
N ILE A 328 -2.56 4.91 16.70
CA ILE A 328 -2.17 4.10 15.55
C ILE A 328 -0.65 4.03 15.49
N VAL A 329 -0.11 2.82 15.38
CA VAL A 329 1.32 2.62 15.13
C VAL A 329 1.55 2.76 13.62
N MET A 330 2.20 3.83 13.21
CA MET A 330 2.64 4.07 11.84
C MET A 330 4.17 4.03 11.78
N LYS A 331 4.70 3.68 10.60
CA LYS A 331 6.10 3.32 10.48
C LYS A 331 7.06 4.51 10.51
N ASP A 332 6.63 5.67 10.05
CA ASP A 332 7.44 6.89 9.99
C ASP A 332 6.56 8.10 10.30
N ASP A 333 7.12 8.99 11.09
CA ASP A 333 6.51 10.26 11.47
C ASP A 333 7.07 11.35 10.56
N ASP A 334 6.51 11.45 9.34
CA ASP A 334 6.85 12.54 8.43
C ASP A 334 6.49 13.87 9.09
N GLY A 335 7.48 14.72 9.26
CA GLY A 335 7.30 16.04 9.86
C GLY A 335 6.33 16.90 9.01
N LEU A 336 5.77 17.96 9.62
CA LEU A 336 4.94 18.91 8.89
C LEU A 336 5.66 19.46 7.65
N GLU A 337 6.98 19.64 7.72
CA GLU A 337 7.79 20.13 6.61
C GLU A 337 7.81 19.18 5.42
N ASP A 338 7.82 17.87 5.64
CA ASP A 338 7.80 16.88 4.57
C ASP A 338 6.44 16.85 3.86
N VAL A 339 5.35 16.91 4.65
CA VAL A 339 3.98 17.02 4.12
C VAL A 339 3.85 18.25 3.21
N LEU A 340 4.42 19.34 3.63
CA LEU A 340 4.33 20.62 2.95
C LEU A 340 5.30 20.71 1.77
N ALA A 341 6.44 20.02 1.83
CA ALA A 341 7.32 19.85 0.68
C ALA A 341 6.62 19.04 -0.43
N GLU A 342 5.91 17.96 -0.08
CA GLU A 342 5.08 17.19 -1.01
C GLU A 342 4.01 18.09 -1.66
N HIS A 343 3.25 18.82 -0.86
CA HIS A 343 2.20 19.73 -1.35
C HIS A 343 2.75 20.91 -2.17
N ARG A 344 3.95 21.40 -1.84
CA ARG A 344 4.61 22.46 -2.61
C ARG A 344 5.02 21.95 -3.99
N SER A 345 5.58 20.75 -4.07
CA SER A 345 5.93 20.11 -5.33
C SER A 345 4.70 19.88 -6.21
N GLU A 346 3.59 19.41 -5.63
CA GLU A 346 2.31 19.30 -6.34
C GLU A 346 1.81 20.68 -6.81
N GLY A 347 1.92 21.70 -5.97
CA GLY A 347 1.55 23.08 -6.28
C GLY A 347 2.35 23.66 -7.44
N GLU A 348 3.66 23.44 -7.50
CA GLU A 348 4.52 23.90 -8.60
C GLU A 348 4.10 23.30 -9.95
N MET A 349 3.74 22.01 -9.98
CA MET A 349 3.21 21.38 -11.19
C MET A 349 1.88 22.00 -11.64
N VAL A 350 0.99 22.30 -10.69
CA VAL A 350 -0.29 22.96 -10.96
C VAL A 350 -0.08 24.36 -11.51
N LEU A 351 0.80 25.15 -10.89
CA LEU A 351 1.14 26.50 -11.32
C LEU A 351 1.73 26.51 -12.73
N ALA A 352 2.61 25.57 -13.06
CA ALA A 352 3.17 25.42 -14.40
C ALA A 352 2.09 25.14 -15.45
N LYS A 353 1.15 24.25 -15.18
CA LYS A 353 0.00 23.99 -16.06
C LYS A 353 -0.89 25.23 -16.22
N LEU A 354 -1.19 25.91 -15.12
CA LEU A 354 -1.99 27.15 -15.14
C LEU A 354 -1.29 28.27 -15.92
N ALA A 355 0.02 28.44 -15.76
CA ALA A 355 0.78 29.48 -16.46
C ALA A 355 0.74 29.32 -18.00
N GLN A 356 0.74 28.08 -18.48
CA GLN A 356 0.58 27.79 -19.89
C GLN A 356 -0.84 28.10 -20.40
N ALA A 357 -1.86 27.84 -19.57
CA ALA A 357 -3.25 27.98 -19.96
C ALA A 357 -3.83 29.38 -19.72
N SER A 358 -3.50 30.02 -18.60
CA SER A 358 -3.95 31.37 -18.22
C SER A 358 -2.96 32.03 -17.26
N PRO A 359 -2.02 32.90 -17.77
CA PRO A 359 -1.06 33.60 -16.92
C PRO A 359 -1.70 34.44 -15.80
N ARG A 360 -2.89 34.99 -16.05
CA ARG A 360 -3.65 35.77 -15.05
C ARG A 360 -4.08 34.89 -13.85
N LEU A 361 -4.60 33.70 -14.11
CA LEU A 361 -5.01 32.79 -13.04
C LEU A 361 -3.82 32.18 -12.30
N ALA A 362 -2.75 31.92 -13.03
CA ALA A 362 -1.49 31.45 -12.46
C ALA A 362 -0.90 32.46 -11.46
N ALA A 363 -0.88 33.76 -11.82
CA ALA A 363 -0.39 34.81 -10.91
C ALA A 363 -1.20 34.89 -9.60
N ARG A 364 -2.52 34.74 -9.68
CA ARG A 364 -3.37 34.71 -8.48
C ARG A 364 -3.13 33.44 -7.63
N ALA A 365 -3.05 32.30 -8.27
CA ALA A 365 -2.73 31.06 -7.57
C ALA A 365 -1.35 31.13 -6.89
N GLN A 366 -0.34 31.71 -7.56
CA GLN A 366 0.98 31.94 -6.98
C GLN A 366 0.92 32.81 -5.72
N GLN A 367 0.17 33.91 -5.73
CA GLN A 367 0.01 34.75 -4.55
C GLN A 367 -0.60 34.00 -3.36
N LEU A 368 -1.56 33.08 -3.63
CA LEU A 368 -2.14 32.22 -2.60
C LEU A 368 -1.11 31.23 -2.04
N TYR A 369 -0.30 30.58 -2.92
CA TYR A 369 0.77 29.71 -2.46
C TYR A 369 1.84 30.44 -1.65
N ASP A 370 2.19 31.65 -2.06
CA ASP A 370 3.15 32.50 -1.31
C ASP A 370 2.60 32.84 0.07
N HIS A 371 1.31 33.19 0.15
CA HIS A 371 0.62 33.44 1.42
C HIS A 371 0.59 32.19 2.32
N LEU A 372 0.24 31.03 1.75
CA LEU A 372 0.29 29.76 2.50
C LEU A 372 1.70 29.45 3.00
N SER A 373 2.72 29.66 2.18
CA SER A 373 4.12 29.42 2.56
C SER A 373 4.57 30.34 3.71
N ALA A 374 4.16 31.62 3.68
CA ALA A 374 4.45 32.56 4.76
C ALA A 374 3.71 32.19 6.06
N ARG A 375 2.42 31.83 5.97
CA ARG A 375 1.62 31.43 7.12
C ARG A 375 2.15 30.15 7.75
N LEU A 376 2.64 29.24 6.95
CA LEU A 376 3.23 27.98 7.37
C LEU A 376 4.38 28.17 8.34
N ALA A 377 5.28 29.11 8.04
CA ALA A 377 6.41 29.44 8.91
C ALA A 377 5.94 29.95 10.30
N THR A 378 4.69 30.35 10.44
CA THR A 378 4.07 30.84 11.69
C THR A 378 3.21 29.79 12.38
N LEU A 379 2.88 28.67 11.72
CA LEU A 379 2.21 27.55 12.39
C LEU A 379 3.13 27.01 13.48
N ARG A 380 2.75 27.24 14.72
CA ARG A 380 3.52 26.86 15.91
C ARG A 380 3.29 25.38 16.22
N SER A 381 4.07 24.86 17.16
CA SER A 381 3.94 23.47 17.62
C SER A 381 2.48 23.13 17.94
N TYR A 382 1.92 22.20 17.22
CA TYR A 382 0.57 21.68 17.39
C TYR A 382 0.63 20.22 17.84
N GLU A 383 -0.41 19.80 18.52
CA GLU A 383 -0.58 18.39 18.85
C GLU A 383 -0.84 17.60 17.53
N ARG A 384 0.02 16.63 17.25
CA ARG A 384 -0.12 15.75 16.09
C ARG A 384 -1.13 14.65 16.39
N VAL A 385 -2.03 14.45 15.47
CA VAL A 385 -3.02 13.37 15.52
C VAL A 385 -2.89 12.48 14.29
N PRO A 386 -3.36 11.22 14.34
CA PRO A 386 -3.43 10.41 13.14
C PRO A 386 -4.43 11.03 12.17
N ILE A 387 -4.00 11.38 10.97
CA ILE A 387 -4.83 11.94 9.91
C ILE A 387 -4.94 10.97 8.74
N HIS A 388 -5.98 11.11 7.94
CA HIS A 388 -6.11 10.44 6.66
C HIS A 388 -5.05 10.93 5.66
N GLY A 389 -4.70 12.22 5.72
CA GLY A 389 -3.65 12.86 4.96
C GLY A 389 -4.01 13.19 3.51
N ALA A 390 -5.03 12.55 2.95
CA ALA A 390 -5.57 12.83 1.62
C ALA A 390 -7.10 12.69 1.61
N LEU A 391 -7.77 13.19 2.65
CA LEU A 391 -9.22 13.08 2.73
C LEU A 391 -9.91 13.90 1.65
N GLU A 392 -10.64 13.19 0.82
CA GLU A 392 -11.51 13.71 -0.22
C GLU A 392 -12.84 12.98 -0.19
N TRP A 393 -13.89 13.53 -0.78
CA TRP A 393 -15.18 12.85 -0.84
C TRP A 393 -15.15 11.51 -1.57
N ARG A 394 -14.20 11.32 -2.48
CA ARG A 394 -13.92 10.02 -3.12
C ARG A 394 -13.31 8.97 -2.18
N SER A 395 -12.76 9.41 -1.03
CA SER A 395 -12.25 8.52 0.03
C SER A 395 -13.33 8.16 1.05
N ILE A 396 -14.57 8.63 0.84
CA ILE A 396 -15.73 8.30 1.66
C ILE A 396 -16.71 7.56 0.77
N LEU A 397 -16.91 6.28 1.03
CA LEU A 397 -17.72 5.39 0.22
C LEU A 397 -19.01 5.00 0.96
N TYR A 398 -20.06 4.73 0.20
CA TYR A 398 -21.35 4.27 0.70
C TYR A 398 -21.65 2.88 0.17
N ASP A 399 -22.05 1.97 1.06
CA ASP A 399 -22.47 0.63 0.74
C ASP A 399 -23.53 0.15 1.76
N ASP A 400 -24.67 -0.32 1.28
CA ASP A 400 -25.75 -0.93 2.06
C ASP A 400 -26.08 -0.19 3.38
N GLY A 401 -26.37 1.10 3.29
CA GLY A 401 -26.77 1.93 4.44
C GLY A 401 -25.61 2.41 5.32
N ARG A 402 -24.37 2.12 4.96
CA ARG A 402 -23.19 2.46 5.75
C ARG A 402 -22.21 3.33 4.96
N PHE A 403 -21.52 4.22 5.68
CA PHE A 403 -20.42 4.99 5.14
C PHE A 403 -19.10 4.44 5.64
N TYR A 404 -18.08 4.45 4.76
CA TYR A 404 -16.75 3.94 5.03
C TYR A 404 -15.70 4.98 4.69
N PHE A 405 -14.72 5.19 5.59
CA PHE A 405 -13.46 5.80 5.18
C PHE A 405 -12.61 4.75 4.47
N TYR A 406 -11.92 5.16 3.42
CA TYR A 406 -11.15 4.30 2.54
C TYR A 406 -9.89 5.01 2.02
N ARG A 407 -8.87 4.29 1.52
CA ARG A 407 -7.62 4.83 0.98
C ARG A 407 -6.69 5.37 2.07
N PHE A 408 -6.11 4.47 2.87
CA PHE A 408 -5.30 4.81 4.04
C PHE A 408 -3.81 4.94 3.75
N ASP A 409 -3.38 4.91 2.50
CA ASP A 409 -1.97 4.92 2.08
C ASP A 409 -1.23 6.23 2.36
N LYS A 410 -1.97 7.31 2.62
CA LYS A 410 -1.42 8.63 3.02
C LYS A 410 -1.59 8.94 4.51
N CYS A 411 -2.06 7.96 5.29
CA CYS A 411 -2.22 8.15 6.73
C CYS A 411 -0.89 8.40 7.42
N ARG A 412 -0.88 9.39 8.32
CA ARG A 412 0.29 9.84 9.08
C ARG A 412 -0.11 10.64 10.30
N TYR A 413 0.84 10.91 11.19
CA TYR A 413 0.64 11.86 12.27
C TYR A 413 0.91 13.29 11.77
N SER A 414 -0.11 14.17 11.79
CA SER A 414 0.02 15.55 11.37
C SER A 414 -1.09 16.42 11.96
N HIS A 415 -1.26 17.64 11.44
CA HIS A 415 -2.30 18.57 11.85
C HIS A 415 -3.66 18.13 11.32
N PRO A 416 -4.72 18.03 12.17
CA PRO A 416 -6.06 17.60 11.75
C PRO A 416 -6.70 18.49 10.68
N GLY A 417 -6.23 19.73 10.58
CA GLY A 417 -6.66 20.69 9.57
C GLY A 417 -6.57 20.17 8.12
N PHE A 418 -5.64 19.27 7.81
CA PHE A 418 -5.55 18.67 6.48
C PHE A 418 -6.82 17.90 6.11
N ASP A 419 -7.35 17.10 7.02
CA ASP A 419 -8.57 16.33 6.78
C ASP A 419 -9.81 17.23 6.83
N LEU A 420 -9.87 18.14 7.80
CA LEU A 420 -10.98 19.07 7.94
C LEU A 420 -11.08 20.01 6.74
N GLY A 421 -9.96 20.61 6.35
CA GLY A 421 -9.85 21.45 5.17
C GLY A 421 -10.20 20.70 3.88
N GLY A 422 -9.72 19.45 3.76
CA GLY A 422 -10.04 18.56 2.64
C GLY A 422 -11.54 18.32 2.48
N PHE A 423 -12.22 17.96 3.55
CA PHE A 423 -13.67 17.75 3.54
C PHE A 423 -14.44 19.04 3.21
N LEU A 424 -14.09 20.16 3.85
CA LEU A 424 -14.76 21.45 3.64
C LEU A 424 -14.51 22.02 2.24
N ALA A 425 -13.33 21.80 1.66
CA ALA A 425 -13.04 22.19 0.30
C ALA A 425 -13.93 21.44 -0.71
N ASP A 426 -14.17 20.15 -0.50
CA ASP A 426 -15.08 19.39 -1.35
C ASP A 426 -16.54 19.80 -1.14
N LEU A 427 -16.95 20.10 0.09
CA LEU A 427 -18.28 20.64 0.39
C LEU A 427 -18.52 21.96 -0.34
N LEU A 428 -17.54 22.88 -0.28
CA LEU A 428 -17.57 24.14 -1.01
C LEU A 428 -17.67 23.92 -2.52
N ARG A 429 -16.78 23.10 -3.06
CA ARG A 429 -16.76 22.77 -4.48
C ARG A 429 -18.09 22.19 -4.95
N PHE A 430 -18.67 21.31 -4.17
CA PHE A 430 -19.92 20.65 -4.53
C PHE A 430 -21.09 21.61 -4.55
N TYR A 431 -21.32 22.40 -3.51
CA TYR A 431 -22.51 23.23 -3.34
C TYR A 431 -22.39 24.63 -3.94
N VAL A 432 -21.20 25.18 -4.07
CA VAL A 432 -21.01 26.56 -4.55
C VAL A 432 -20.60 26.61 -6.02
N LEU A 433 -19.79 25.64 -6.48
CA LEU A 433 -19.23 25.69 -7.84
C LEU A 433 -20.05 24.91 -8.86
N ARG A 434 -21.03 24.12 -8.45
CA ARG A 434 -21.94 23.43 -9.38
C ARG A 434 -23.00 24.38 -9.95
N LYS A 435 -23.42 24.10 -11.20
CA LYS A 435 -24.33 24.92 -11.99
C LYS A 435 -25.73 25.15 -11.40
N LYS A 436 -26.13 24.37 -10.38
CA LYS A 436 -27.40 24.48 -9.64
C LYS A 436 -27.15 24.35 -8.12
N ALA A 437 -25.97 24.73 -7.67
CA ALA A 437 -25.63 24.64 -6.27
C ALA A 437 -26.43 25.63 -5.43
N ASP A 438 -26.82 25.20 -4.27
CA ASP A 438 -27.43 26.03 -3.25
C ASP A 438 -26.35 26.43 -2.24
N PRO A 439 -25.87 27.68 -2.24
CA PRO A 439 -24.87 28.15 -1.27
C PRO A 439 -25.32 28.02 0.19
N ASP A 440 -26.64 28.06 0.45
CA ASP A 440 -27.17 27.92 1.80
C ASP A 440 -26.90 26.52 2.36
N PHE A 441 -26.92 25.49 1.51
CA PHE A 441 -26.50 24.15 1.90
C PHE A 441 -25.04 24.08 2.31
N TYR A 442 -24.16 24.82 1.63
CA TYR A 442 -22.76 24.90 2.02
C TYR A 442 -22.61 25.54 3.40
N PHE A 443 -23.19 26.72 3.62
CA PHE A 443 -23.04 27.42 4.89
C PHE A 443 -23.64 26.65 6.05
N ALA A 444 -24.82 26.07 5.87
CA ALA A 444 -25.47 25.25 6.87
C ALA A 444 -24.67 23.94 7.13
N GLY A 445 -24.22 23.28 6.08
CA GLY A 445 -23.40 22.07 6.18
C GLY A 445 -22.04 22.31 6.85
N ARG A 446 -21.35 23.42 6.48
CA ARG A 446 -20.11 23.84 7.11
C ARG A 446 -20.32 24.10 8.61
N LYS A 447 -21.38 24.81 8.98
CA LYS A 447 -21.73 25.08 10.38
C LYS A 447 -21.92 23.77 11.15
N ILE A 448 -22.75 22.87 10.63
CA ILE A 448 -23.01 21.55 11.25
C ILE A 448 -21.71 20.75 11.42
N PHE A 449 -20.86 20.72 10.41
CA PHE A 449 -19.59 20.01 10.45
C PHE A 449 -18.68 20.54 11.56
N LEU A 450 -18.49 21.87 11.62
CA LEU A 450 -17.62 22.51 12.60
C LEU A 450 -18.17 22.37 14.02
N GLU A 451 -19.45 22.63 14.25
CA GLU A 451 -20.08 22.48 15.56
C GLU A 451 -19.99 21.02 16.06
N THR A 452 -20.18 20.04 15.16
CA THR A 452 -20.08 18.63 15.52
C THR A 452 -18.65 18.20 15.83
N TYR A 453 -17.69 18.61 15.00
CA TYR A 453 -16.30 18.24 15.20
C TYR A 453 -15.72 18.89 16.44
N PHE A 454 -15.89 20.21 16.59
CA PHE A 454 -15.30 21.00 17.67
C PHE A 454 -16.08 20.95 19.00
N ALA A 455 -17.19 20.20 19.06
CA ALA A 455 -17.88 19.98 20.33
C ALA A 455 -16.96 19.40 21.43
N ASN A 456 -15.94 18.60 21.04
CA ASN A 456 -14.98 17.97 21.95
C ASN A 456 -13.55 17.93 21.36
N ALA A 457 -13.20 18.87 20.49
CA ALA A 457 -11.86 19.01 19.92
C ALA A 457 -11.25 20.36 20.34
N PRO A 458 -9.91 20.51 20.37
CA PRO A 458 -9.25 21.76 20.72
C PRO A 458 -9.67 22.91 19.82
N ALA A 459 -10.15 24.03 20.40
CA ALA A 459 -10.59 25.19 19.66
C ALA A 459 -9.46 25.85 18.85
N ALA A 460 -8.22 25.73 19.30
CA ALA A 460 -7.04 26.24 18.58
C ALA A 460 -6.90 25.70 17.15
N TRP A 461 -7.34 24.48 16.89
CA TRP A 461 -7.31 23.90 15.53
C TRP A 461 -8.26 24.61 14.56
N GLN A 462 -9.27 25.31 15.07
CA GLN A 462 -10.22 26.05 14.25
C GLN A 462 -9.62 27.33 13.68
N GLU A 463 -8.65 27.94 14.37
CA GLU A 463 -8.00 29.19 13.94
C GLU A 463 -7.16 28.97 12.66
N ASP A 464 -6.56 27.79 12.49
CA ASP A 464 -5.74 27.43 11.34
C ASP A 464 -6.54 26.83 10.18
N LEU A 465 -7.83 26.54 10.39
CA LEU A 465 -8.66 25.86 9.39
C LEU A 465 -8.77 26.60 8.03
N PRO A 466 -8.86 27.94 7.97
CA PRO A 466 -8.84 28.66 6.68
C PRO A 466 -7.59 28.34 5.84
N PHE A 467 -6.43 28.24 6.48
CA PHE A 467 -5.18 27.86 5.82
C PHE A 467 -5.30 26.48 5.15
N PHE A 468 -5.73 25.45 5.87
CA PHE A 468 -5.85 24.10 5.35
C PHE A 468 -6.97 23.96 4.30
N MET A 469 -8.01 24.78 4.40
CA MET A 469 -9.07 24.82 3.40
C MET A 469 -8.56 25.42 2.08
N ILE A 470 -7.79 26.49 2.12
CA ILE A 470 -7.17 27.10 0.94
C ILE A 470 -6.20 26.12 0.30
N GLU A 471 -5.33 25.50 1.09
CA GLU A 471 -4.40 24.49 0.64
C GLU A 471 -5.14 23.36 -0.09
N ALA A 472 -6.19 22.81 0.52
CA ALA A 472 -6.99 21.76 -0.09
C ALA A 472 -7.68 22.19 -1.38
N LEU A 473 -8.17 23.43 -1.48
CA LEU A 473 -8.78 23.98 -2.69
C LEU A 473 -7.75 24.10 -3.83
N LEU A 474 -6.55 24.59 -3.52
CA LEU A 474 -5.48 24.73 -4.52
C LEU A 474 -5.04 23.36 -5.06
N ARG A 475 -4.96 22.33 -4.24
CA ARG A 475 -4.67 20.97 -4.70
C ARG A 475 -5.74 20.40 -5.64
N ARG A 476 -6.95 20.93 -5.64
CA ARG A 476 -8.03 20.51 -6.54
C ARG A 476 -8.06 21.25 -7.89
N LEU A 477 -7.20 22.24 -8.08
CA LEU A 477 -7.12 22.98 -9.35
C LEU A 477 -6.90 22.06 -10.57
N PRO A 478 -6.01 21.04 -10.54
CA PRO A 478 -5.83 20.13 -11.68
C PRO A 478 -7.12 19.43 -12.07
N GLN A 479 -7.88 18.95 -11.10
CA GLN A 479 -9.15 18.27 -11.35
C GLN A 479 -10.18 19.19 -12.03
N VAL A 480 -10.18 20.48 -11.68
CA VAL A 480 -11.06 21.47 -12.34
C VAL A 480 -10.59 21.75 -13.76
N LEU A 481 -9.29 21.79 -14.00
CA LEU A 481 -8.70 21.94 -15.35
C LEU A 481 -9.12 20.79 -16.27
N GLU A 482 -9.14 19.57 -15.77
CA GLU A 482 -9.44 18.36 -16.53
C GLU A 482 -10.96 18.16 -16.75
N LEU A 483 -11.77 18.38 -15.69
CA LEU A 483 -13.20 18.08 -15.69
C LEU A 483 -14.06 19.18 -16.33
N ALA A 484 -13.63 20.43 -16.34
CA ALA A 484 -14.45 21.57 -16.74
C ALA A 484 -14.50 21.82 -18.27
N GLY A 485 -13.75 21.10 -19.10
CA GLY A 485 -13.72 21.27 -20.55
C GLY A 485 -13.53 22.75 -20.93
N LYS A 486 -14.33 23.28 -21.87
CA LYS A 486 -14.23 24.69 -22.32
C LYS A 486 -14.55 25.76 -21.26
N LYS A 487 -14.99 25.38 -20.05
CA LYS A 487 -15.38 26.29 -18.96
C LYS A 487 -14.43 26.25 -17.76
N TRP A 488 -13.31 25.58 -17.89
CA TRP A 488 -12.36 25.41 -16.80
C TRP A 488 -11.89 26.75 -16.19
N GLU A 489 -11.69 27.80 -17.01
CA GLU A 489 -11.27 29.11 -16.51
C GLU A 489 -12.26 29.70 -15.50
N ALA A 490 -13.55 29.61 -15.77
CA ALA A 490 -14.57 30.10 -14.85
C ALA A 490 -14.61 29.29 -13.53
N GLY A 491 -14.36 27.99 -13.60
CA GLY A 491 -14.27 27.11 -12.45
C GLY A 491 -13.05 27.43 -11.58
N VAL A 492 -11.89 27.57 -12.19
CA VAL A 492 -10.65 27.96 -11.50
C VAL A 492 -10.78 29.37 -10.89
N ASP A 493 -11.30 30.35 -11.63
CA ASP A 493 -11.52 31.72 -11.15
C ASP A 493 -12.46 31.74 -9.93
N ALA A 494 -13.52 30.96 -9.95
CA ALA A 494 -14.43 30.83 -8.81
C ALA A 494 -13.76 30.22 -7.59
N LEU A 495 -12.92 29.15 -7.78
CA LEU A 495 -12.12 28.56 -6.70
C LEU A 495 -11.16 29.55 -6.07
N LEU A 496 -10.37 30.25 -6.91
CA LEU A 496 -9.41 31.25 -6.42
C LEU A 496 -10.08 32.37 -5.66
N ARG A 497 -11.25 32.86 -6.12
CA ARG A 497 -12.04 33.84 -5.36
C ARG A 497 -12.45 33.34 -3.97
N GLN A 498 -12.81 32.07 -3.86
CA GLN A 498 -13.16 31.51 -2.55
C GLN A 498 -11.92 31.40 -1.62
N CYS A 499 -10.75 31.08 -2.18
CA CYS A 499 -9.50 31.12 -1.44
C CYS A 499 -9.18 32.55 -0.94
N GLU A 500 -9.28 33.55 -1.82
CA GLU A 500 -9.03 34.96 -1.50
C GLU A 500 -10.02 35.53 -0.44
N GLN A 501 -11.25 35.05 -0.43
CA GLN A 501 -12.25 35.44 0.60
C GLN A 501 -12.02 34.75 1.95
N ALA A 502 -11.28 33.64 1.97
CA ALA A 502 -10.96 32.92 3.21
C ALA A 502 -9.70 33.43 3.89
N LEU A 503 -8.85 34.23 3.20
CA LEU A 503 -7.72 34.96 3.76
C LEU A 503 -8.18 36.11 4.63
#